data_0695108fe9935e3e1ece528f7af7769c
#
_entry.id   0695108fe9935e3e1ece528f7af7769c
#
_cell.length_a   1.000
_cell.length_b   1.000
_cell.length_c   1.000
_cell.angle_alpha   90.00
_cell.angle_beta   90.00
_cell.angle_gamma   90.00
#
_symmetry.space_group_name_H-M   'P 1'
#
loop_
_entity.id
_entity.type
_entity.pdbx_description
1 polymer ?
#
loop_
_entity_poly.entity_id
_entity_poly.type
_entity_poly.pdbx_seq_one_letter_code
_entity_poly.pdbx_strand_id
1 'polypeptide(L)'
;VAHLHIIGDIYDRGPGPHVIMDRRLRYHSVDIQWGNHDIVWIGAAAGQKACIANVIRGCARYANLDILEDGYGINLLPLATFAMETYADDKCKLFMPTIDKGKPLSKKNIKLIAQMHKAISIIQFKLEAQIVMRRPDFKMDNRMLLHRIDFNNGTINLDGKIYELSDSNFPTVDPKNPYELTKEEKEIVYKLHNSFISSEKLKRHMICLFRNGCVY
;
A
#
# COMPACT_ATOMS: atom_id res chain seq x y z
N VAL A 1 8.13 -15.14 -31.60
CA VAL A 1 7.84 -16.04 -30.47
C VAL A 1 6.39 -16.44 -30.58
N ALA A 2 6.09 -17.75 -30.58
CA ALA A 2 4.73 -18.25 -30.79
C ALA A 2 3.87 -18.06 -29.52
N HIS A 3 4.46 -18.15 -28.34
CA HIS A 3 3.80 -18.01 -27.04
C HIS A 3 4.72 -17.33 -26.03
N LEU A 4 4.18 -16.46 -25.18
CA LEU A 4 4.90 -15.79 -24.09
C LEU A 4 4.31 -16.25 -22.76
N HIS A 5 5.16 -16.81 -21.90
CA HIS A 5 4.81 -17.15 -20.52
C HIS A 5 5.44 -16.14 -19.55
N ILE A 6 4.63 -15.51 -18.68
CA ILE A 6 5.07 -14.54 -17.68
C ILE A 6 4.90 -15.17 -16.30
N ILE A 7 5.99 -15.25 -15.53
CA ILE A 7 6.05 -15.95 -14.24
C ILE A 7 5.61 -15.11 -13.03
N GLY A 8 4.87 -14.02 -13.26
CA GLY A 8 4.25 -13.22 -12.22
C GLY A 8 5.08 -12.06 -11.69
N ASP A 9 4.56 -11.45 -10.63
CA ASP A 9 5.11 -10.26 -9.94
C ASP A 9 5.38 -9.07 -10.89
N ILE A 10 4.48 -8.86 -11.87
CA ILE A 10 4.50 -7.69 -12.76
C ILE A 10 4.41 -6.40 -11.92
N TYR A 11 3.70 -6.47 -10.80
CA TYR A 11 3.39 -5.35 -9.92
C TYR A 11 4.25 -5.31 -8.65
N ASP A 12 5.45 -5.90 -8.64
CA ASP A 12 6.33 -5.82 -7.45
C ASP A 12 6.93 -4.39 -7.31
N ARG A 13 8.21 -4.21 -7.43
CA ARG A 13 8.94 -2.97 -7.08
C ARG A 13 9.31 -2.13 -8.29
N GLY A 14 9.29 -2.74 -9.46
CA GLY A 14 9.75 -2.13 -10.71
C GLY A 14 8.84 -0.99 -11.17
N PRO A 15 9.40 0.00 -11.89
CA PRO A 15 8.61 1.03 -12.54
C PRO A 15 7.89 0.47 -13.77
N GLY A 16 6.72 1.04 -14.09
CA GLY A 16 6.06 0.82 -15.36
C GLY A 16 5.26 -0.47 -15.56
N PRO A 17 4.67 -1.11 -14.52
CA PRO A 17 3.80 -2.28 -14.72
C PRO A 17 2.63 -1.98 -15.68
N HIS A 18 2.11 -0.75 -15.67
CA HIS A 18 1.08 -0.30 -16.59
C HIS A 18 1.53 -0.34 -18.06
N VAL A 19 2.81 -0.06 -18.34
CA VAL A 19 3.39 -0.15 -19.68
C VAL A 19 3.52 -1.60 -20.13
N ILE A 20 3.96 -2.48 -19.23
CA ILE A 20 4.02 -3.92 -19.47
C ILE A 20 2.64 -4.47 -19.82
N MET A 21 1.63 -4.11 -19.04
CA MET A 21 0.26 -4.56 -19.25
C MET A 21 -0.36 -3.98 -20.54
N ASP A 22 -0.08 -2.74 -20.88
CA ASP A 22 -0.51 -2.16 -22.17
C ASP A 22 0.09 -2.91 -23.37
N ARG A 23 1.36 -3.33 -23.29
CA ARG A 23 2.00 -4.14 -24.33
C ARG A 23 1.44 -5.57 -24.36
N ARG A 24 1.23 -6.16 -23.19
CA ARG A 24 0.66 -7.48 -23.03
C ARG A 24 -0.72 -7.58 -23.69
N LEU A 25 -1.60 -6.58 -23.52
CA LEU A 25 -2.94 -6.54 -24.14
C LEU A 25 -2.91 -6.60 -25.67
N ARG A 26 -1.79 -6.24 -26.27
CA ARG A 26 -1.59 -6.25 -27.74
C ARG A 26 -0.89 -7.52 -28.25
N TYR A 27 -0.44 -8.40 -27.34
CA TYR A 27 0.28 -9.61 -27.73
C TYR A 27 -0.70 -10.77 -27.95
N HIS A 28 -0.51 -11.53 -29.03
CA HIS A 28 -1.48 -12.50 -29.52
C HIS A 28 -1.62 -13.78 -28.68
N SER A 29 -0.56 -14.19 -27.98
CA SER A 29 -0.56 -15.43 -27.21
C SER A 29 0.28 -15.30 -25.95
N VAL A 30 -0.37 -15.12 -24.79
CA VAL A 30 0.28 -14.92 -23.48
C VAL A 30 -0.52 -15.60 -22.40
N ASP A 31 0.15 -16.31 -21.52
CA ASP A 31 -0.35 -16.67 -20.19
C ASP A 31 0.50 -16.04 -19.09
N ILE A 32 -0.09 -15.88 -17.91
CA ILE A 32 0.54 -15.22 -16.76
C ILE A 32 0.30 -16.07 -15.53
N GLN A 33 1.36 -16.38 -14.81
CA GLN A 33 1.27 -16.90 -13.45
C GLN A 33 1.17 -15.70 -12.48
N TRP A 34 0.37 -15.79 -11.42
CA TRP A 34 0.27 -14.70 -10.45
C TRP A 34 1.35 -14.79 -9.39
N GLY A 35 2.05 -13.68 -9.17
CA GLY A 35 2.81 -13.47 -7.96
C GLY A 35 1.95 -12.91 -6.83
N ASN A 36 2.49 -12.86 -5.62
CA ASN A 36 1.77 -12.32 -4.46
C ASN A 36 1.46 -10.83 -4.60
N HIS A 37 2.31 -10.06 -5.26
CA HIS A 37 2.05 -8.64 -5.54
C HIS A 37 0.88 -8.46 -6.51
N ASP A 38 0.81 -9.27 -7.55
CA ASP A 38 -0.27 -9.22 -8.55
C ASP A 38 -1.65 -9.45 -7.88
N ILE A 39 -1.73 -10.42 -6.96
CA ILE A 39 -2.97 -10.70 -6.20
C ILE A 39 -3.39 -9.50 -5.37
N VAL A 40 -2.46 -8.80 -4.72
CA VAL A 40 -2.77 -7.60 -3.93
C VAL A 40 -3.31 -6.48 -4.83
N TRP A 41 -2.76 -6.30 -6.03
CA TRP A 41 -3.25 -5.32 -7.00
C TRP A 41 -4.63 -5.68 -7.55
N ILE A 42 -4.90 -6.97 -7.80
CA ILE A 42 -6.26 -7.46 -8.16
C ILE A 42 -7.25 -7.11 -7.04
N GLY A 43 -6.89 -7.38 -5.78
CA GLY A 43 -7.71 -7.03 -4.63
C GLY A 43 -7.95 -5.52 -4.48
N ALA A 44 -6.95 -4.70 -4.76
CA ALA A 44 -7.07 -3.24 -4.74
C ALA A 44 -8.02 -2.73 -5.83
N ALA A 45 -7.91 -3.23 -7.06
CA ALA A 45 -8.82 -2.89 -8.16
C ALA A 45 -10.26 -3.36 -7.92
N ALA A 46 -10.43 -4.43 -7.16
CA ALA A 46 -11.74 -4.91 -6.69
C ALA A 46 -12.30 -4.09 -5.51
N GLY A 47 -11.57 -3.07 -5.03
CA GLY A 47 -12.01 -2.18 -3.95
C GLY A 47 -11.72 -2.68 -2.54
N GLN A 48 -10.88 -3.71 -2.36
CA GLN A 48 -10.50 -4.17 -1.03
C GLN A 48 -9.56 -3.15 -0.37
N LYS A 49 -10.03 -2.51 0.71
CA LYS A 49 -9.38 -1.34 1.31
C LYS A 49 -7.97 -1.59 1.85
N ALA A 50 -7.73 -2.75 2.47
CA ALA A 50 -6.39 -3.09 2.95
C ALA A 50 -5.42 -3.38 1.78
N CYS A 51 -5.91 -3.96 0.67
CA CYS A 51 -5.11 -4.12 -0.55
C CYS A 51 -4.77 -2.76 -1.17
N ILE A 52 -5.72 -1.82 -1.22
CA ILE A 52 -5.48 -0.44 -1.67
C ILE A 52 -4.38 0.21 -0.82
N ALA A 53 -4.48 0.13 0.50
CA ALA A 53 -3.46 0.67 1.40
C ALA A 53 -2.09 0.01 1.19
N ASN A 54 -2.05 -1.31 1.00
CA ASN A 54 -0.83 -2.05 0.73
C ASN A 54 -0.17 -1.63 -0.59
N VAL A 55 -0.94 -1.51 -1.67
CA VAL A 55 -0.46 -1.03 -2.98
C VAL A 55 0.15 0.37 -2.87
N ILE A 56 -0.56 1.32 -2.24
CA ILE A 56 -0.07 2.69 -2.07
C ILE A 56 1.21 2.69 -1.22
N ARG A 57 1.24 1.92 -0.12
CA ARG A 57 2.42 1.79 0.73
C ARG A 57 3.62 1.24 -0.04
N GLY A 58 3.41 0.21 -0.85
CA GLY A 58 4.44 -0.36 -1.72
C GLY A 58 5.00 0.67 -2.70
N CYS A 59 4.13 1.39 -3.40
CA CYS A 59 4.53 2.45 -4.32
C CYS A 59 5.27 3.59 -3.61
N ALA A 60 4.83 4.01 -2.42
CA ALA A 60 5.51 5.03 -1.63
C ALA A 60 6.91 4.57 -1.18
N ARG A 61 7.04 3.31 -0.72
CA ARG A 61 8.32 2.75 -0.29
C ARG A 61 9.39 2.75 -1.37
N TYR A 62 9.01 2.55 -2.63
CA TYR A 62 9.94 2.51 -3.77
C TYR A 62 9.89 3.78 -4.64
N ALA A 63 9.30 4.86 -4.13
CA ALA A 63 9.16 6.14 -4.84
C ALA A 63 8.49 6.03 -6.22
N ASN A 64 7.51 5.14 -6.37
CA ASN A 64 6.81 4.82 -7.61
C ASN A 64 5.32 5.23 -7.57
N LEU A 65 4.97 6.32 -6.85
CA LEU A 65 3.58 6.81 -6.78
C LEU A 65 3.06 7.27 -8.14
N ASP A 66 3.94 7.67 -9.05
CA ASP A 66 3.66 7.97 -10.46
C ASP A 66 2.97 6.81 -11.21
N ILE A 67 3.22 5.56 -10.82
CA ILE A 67 2.47 4.42 -11.35
C ILE A 67 0.96 4.57 -11.08
N LEU A 68 0.62 5.02 -9.88
CA LEU A 68 -0.77 5.22 -9.48
C LEU A 68 -1.37 6.46 -10.13
N GLU A 69 -0.69 7.60 -10.05
CA GLU A 69 -1.18 8.88 -10.53
C GLU A 69 -1.16 8.96 -12.06
N ASP A 70 0.01 8.84 -12.68
CA ASP A 70 0.16 8.97 -14.15
C ASP A 70 -0.24 7.68 -14.88
N GLY A 71 0.08 6.53 -14.30
CA GLY A 71 -0.18 5.23 -14.90
C GLY A 71 -1.65 4.84 -14.91
N TYR A 72 -2.37 5.10 -13.81
CA TYR A 72 -3.75 4.64 -13.59
C TYR A 72 -4.76 5.74 -13.26
N GLY A 73 -4.34 7.01 -13.13
CA GLY A 73 -5.22 8.14 -12.82
C GLY A 73 -5.78 8.10 -11.40
N ILE A 74 -5.05 7.47 -10.46
CA ILE A 74 -5.46 7.39 -9.05
C ILE A 74 -5.15 8.72 -8.37
N ASN A 75 -6.16 9.35 -7.76
CA ASN A 75 -5.98 10.61 -7.05
C ASN A 75 -5.42 10.36 -5.63
N LEU A 76 -4.15 10.70 -5.42
CA LEU A 76 -3.47 10.59 -4.13
C LEU A 76 -3.48 11.91 -3.32
N LEU A 77 -4.00 13.01 -3.87
CA LEU A 77 -4.01 14.32 -3.22
C LEU A 77 -4.64 14.30 -1.81
N PRO A 78 -5.77 13.59 -1.55
CA PRO A 78 -6.32 13.52 -0.20
C PRO A 78 -5.36 12.92 0.82
N LEU A 79 -4.61 11.87 0.44
CA LEU A 79 -3.60 11.27 1.30
C LEU A 79 -2.40 12.20 1.48
N ALA A 80 -1.95 12.87 0.43
CA ALA A 80 -0.83 13.81 0.49
C ALA A 80 -1.12 14.98 1.44
N THR A 81 -2.30 15.59 1.33
CA THR A 81 -2.74 16.70 2.21
C THR A 81 -2.77 16.23 3.67
N PHE A 82 -3.46 15.14 3.96
CA PHE A 82 -3.52 14.57 5.30
C PHE A 82 -2.15 14.26 5.88
N ALA A 83 -1.27 13.65 5.09
CA ALA A 83 0.06 13.29 5.55
C ALA A 83 0.92 14.52 5.87
N MET A 84 0.83 15.58 5.08
CA MET A 84 1.52 16.85 5.34
C MET A 84 1.03 17.53 6.61
N GLU A 85 -0.26 17.50 6.88
CA GLU A 85 -0.86 18.11 8.08
C GLU A 85 -0.53 17.28 9.32
N THR A 86 -0.74 15.96 9.26
CA THR A 86 -0.59 15.04 10.40
C THR A 86 0.88 14.87 10.82
N TYR A 87 1.80 14.86 9.86
CA TYR A 87 3.23 14.61 10.08
C TYR A 87 4.12 15.80 9.68
N ALA A 88 3.62 17.04 9.85
CA ALA A 88 4.31 18.27 9.45
C ALA A 88 5.74 18.36 10.03
N ASP A 89 5.87 18.11 11.33
CA ASP A 89 7.14 18.21 12.09
C ASP A 89 7.87 16.86 12.22
N ASP A 90 7.28 15.80 11.69
CA ASP A 90 7.90 14.46 11.72
C ASP A 90 8.95 14.31 10.61
N LYS A 91 10.10 13.78 10.97
CA LYS A 91 11.15 13.45 10.01
C LYS A 91 10.86 12.19 9.20
N CYS A 92 9.92 11.36 9.62
CA CYS A 92 9.52 10.10 9.00
C CYS A 92 10.72 9.22 8.56
N LYS A 93 11.78 9.16 9.38
CA LYS A 93 13.07 8.53 8.99
C LYS A 93 12.94 7.08 8.57
N LEU A 94 12.10 6.30 9.27
CA LEU A 94 11.87 4.87 8.97
C LEU A 94 11.03 4.64 7.72
N PHE A 95 10.38 5.69 7.23
CA PHE A 95 9.48 5.66 6.09
C PHE A 95 10.08 6.33 4.85
N MET A 96 11.37 6.70 4.90
CA MET A 96 12.06 7.24 3.74
C MET A 96 12.01 6.25 2.57
N PRO A 97 11.69 6.73 1.35
CA PRO A 97 11.62 5.85 0.19
C PRO A 97 13.00 5.34 -0.22
N THR A 98 13.02 4.12 -0.74
CA THR A 98 14.18 3.62 -1.50
C THR A 98 14.11 4.21 -2.90
N ILE A 99 15.16 4.96 -3.27
CA ILE A 99 15.20 5.68 -4.56
C ILE A 99 16.24 5.03 -5.45
N ASP A 100 15.86 4.69 -6.66
CA ASP A 100 16.77 4.20 -7.67
C ASP A 100 17.72 5.32 -8.14
N LYS A 101 18.98 4.97 -8.41
CA LYS A 101 20.05 5.93 -8.79
C LYS A 101 19.70 6.78 -10.03
N GLY A 102 18.79 6.33 -10.87
CA GLY A 102 18.37 7.03 -12.09
C GLY A 102 17.15 7.95 -11.95
N LYS A 103 16.51 8.04 -10.75
CA LYS A 103 15.30 8.84 -10.53
C LYS A 103 15.56 10.01 -9.56
N PRO A 104 16.05 11.16 -10.06
CA PRO A 104 16.32 12.30 -9.18
C PRO A 104 15.01 12.86 -8.61
N LEU A 105 14.88 12.88 -7.28
CA LEU A 105 13.78 13.49 -6.56
C LEU A 105 14.27 14.66 -5.73
N SER A 106 13.47 15.73 -5.66
CA SER A 106 13.77 16.84 -4.76
C SER A 106 13.62 16.42 -3.29
N LYS A 107 14.37 17.07 -2.39
CA LYS A 107 14.24 16.82 -0.93
C LYS A 107 12.80 17.00 -0.44
N LYS A 108 12.06 17.96 -1.02
CA LYS A 108 10.65 18.23 -0.69
C LYS A 108 9.76 17.04 -1.06
N ASN A 109 9.95 16.47 -2.26
CA ASN A 109 9.20 15.32 -2.71
C ASN A 109 9.52 14.07 -1.87
N ILE A 110 10.79 13.85 -1.52
CA ILE A 110 11.20 12.76 -0.65
C ILE A 110 10.52 12.85 0.72
N LYS A 111 10.48 14.05 1.34
CA LYS A 111 9.77 14.27 2.60
C LYS A 111 8.30 13.95 2.48
N LEU A 112 7.64 14.45 1.44
CA LEU A 112 6.21 14.19 1.20
C LEU A 112 5.92 12.70 1.03
N ILE A 113 6.71 11.99 0.21
CA ILE A 113 6.57 10.54 0.03
C ILE A 113 6.74 9.80 1.36
N ALA A 114 7.71 10.20 2.20
CA ALA A 114 7.93 9.60 3.51
C ALA A 114 6.72 9.82 4.45
N GLN A 115 6.13 11.01 4.44
CA GLN A 115 4.92 11.33 5.21
C GLN A 115 3.73 10.50 4.72
N MET A 116 3.51 10.42 3.41
CA MET A 116 2.47 9.58 2.82
C MET A 116 2.67 8.10 3.13
N HIS A 117 3.92 7.62 3.05
CA HIS A 117 4.28 6.24 3.41
C HIS A 117 3.94 5.93 4.86
N LYS A 118 4.27 6.83 5.81
CA LYS A 118 3.92 6.67 7.22
C LYS A 118 2.40 6.67 7.41
N ALA A 119 1.68 7.65 6.87
CA ALA A 119 0.24 7.77 6.98
C ALA A 119 -0.49 6.51 6.48
N ILE A 120 -0.18 6.07 5.27
CA ILE A 120 -0.85 4.89 4.70
C ILE A 120 -0.45 3.58 5.40
N SER A 121 0.75 3.50 5.99
CA SER A 121 1.16 2.33 6.77
C SER A 121 0.32 2.18 8.03
N ILE A 122 0.06 3.28 8.75
CA ILE A 122 -0.80 3.26 9.95
C ILE A 122 -2.23 2.89 9.57
N ILE A 123 -2.77 3.48 8.51
CA ILE A 123 -4.10 3.12 7.98
C ILE A 123 -4.15 1.63 7.60
N GLN A 124 -3.12 1.10 6.94
CA GLN A 124 -3.03 -0.31 6.58
C GLN A 124 -3.06 -1.21 7.82
N PHE A 125 -2.27 -0.92 8.86
CA PHE A 125 -2.26 -1.71 10.09
C PHE A 125 -3.62 -1.78 10.75
N LYS A 126 -4.36 -0.66 10.77
CA LYS A 126 -5.73 -0.63 11.29
C LYS A 126 -6.68 -1.48 10.44
N LEU A 127 -6.63 -1.34 9.11
CA LEU A 127 -7.50 -2.08 8.20
C LEU A 127 -7.22 -3.59 8.23
N GLU A 128 -5.96 -4.00 8.28
CA GLU A 128 -5.56 -5.41 8.37
C GLU A 128 -6.01 -6.02 9.72
N ALA A 129 -5.81 -5.32 10.82
CA ALA A 129 -6.27 -5.77 12.13
C ALA A 129 -7.80 -5.95 12.18
N GLN A 130 -8.57 -5.04 11.56
CA GLN A 130 -10.02 -5.19 11.43
C GLN A 130 -10.42 -6.44 10.63
N ILE A 131 -9.60 -6.87 9.65
CA ILE A 131 -9.82 -8.13 8.93
C ILE A 131 -9.54 -9.31 9.86
N VAL A 132 -8.40 -9.30 10.56
CA VAL A 132 -8.04 -10.36 11.51
C VAL A 132 -9.11 -10.53 12.57
N MET A 133 -9.60 -9.46 13.18
CA MET A 133 -10.68 -9.49 14.18
C MET A 133 -12.00 -10.07 13.64
N ARG A 134 -12.32 -9.85 12.35
CA ARG A 134 -13.51 -10.44 11.71
C ARG A 134 -13.31 -11.89 11.25
N ARG A 135 -12.06 -12.34 11.15
CA ARG A 135 -11.70 -13.65 10.63
C ARG A 135 -10.74 -14.37 11.58
N PRO A 136 -11.22 -14.73 12.80
CA PRO A 136 -10.40 -15.43 13.80
C PRO A 136 -9.92 -16.81 13.31
N ASP A 137 -10.62 -17.39 12.34
CA ASP A 137 -10.23 -18.62 11.64
C ASP A 137 -8.86 -18.52 10.92
N PHE A 138 -8.40 -17.32 10.59
CA PHE A 138 -7.07 -17.10 9.99
C PHE A 138 -5.92 -17.26 10.99
N LYS A 139 -6.20 -17.20 12.31
CA LYS A 139 -5.18 -17.33 13.38
C LYS A 139 -4.01 -16.36 13.22
N MET A 140 -4.29 -15.11 12.87
CA MET A 140 -3.30 -14.07 12.57
C MET A 140 -3.19 -12.99 13.64
N ASP A 141 -3.65 -13.26 14.87
CA ASP A 141 -3.63 -12.29 15.99
C ASP A 141 -2.23 -11.77 16.30
N ASN A 142 -1.20 -12.57 16.05
CA ASN A 142 0.20 -12.18 16.21
C ASN A 142 0.64 -11.04 15.24
N ARG A 143 -0.15 -10.75 14.20
CA ARG A 143 0.07 -9.63 13.27
C ARG A 143 -0.49 -8.30 13.78
N MET A 144 -1.33 -8.33 14.81
CA MET A 144 -1.88 -7.13 15.43
C MET A 144 -0.89 -6.58 16.47
N LEU A 145 -0.24 -5.47 16.18
CA LEU A 145 0.85 -4.94 16.99
C LEU A 145 0.53 -3.62 17.70
N LEU A 146 -0.41 -2.80 17.19
CA LEU A 146 -0.65 -1.45 17.72
C LEU A 146 -1.09 -1.45 19.19
N HIS A 147 -1.87 -2.44 19.63
CA HIS A 147 -2.30 -2.57 21.04
C HIS A 147 -1.18 -3.00 22.01
N ARG A 148 -0.02 -3.45 21.48
CA ARG A 148 1.15 -3.86 22.25
C ARG A 148 2.14 -2.73 22.50
N ILE A 149 1.86 -1.54 21.94
CA ILE A 149 2.72 -0.36 22.03
C ILE A 149 2.36 0.42 23.31
N ASP A 150 3.36 0.71 24.11
CA ASP A 150 3.31 1.73 25.15
C ASP A 150 3.77 3.07 24.54
N PHE A 151 2.79 3.90 24.21
CA PHE A 151 3.06 5.20 23.55
C PHE A 151 3.73 6.20 24.50
N ASN A 152 3.57 6.05 25.82
CA ASN A 152 4.19 6.96 26.79
C ASN A 152 5.69 6.69 26.92
N ASN A 153 6.08 5.42 26.91
CA ASN A 153 7.47 5.00 27.04
C ASN A 153 8.15 4.75 25.69
N GLY A 154 7.41 4.79 24.58
CA GLY A 154 7.95 4.52 23.24
C GLY A 154 8.46 3.08 23.11
N THR A 155 7.77 2.10 23.70
CA THR A 155 8.18 0.70 23.71
C THR A 155 7.09 -0.22 23.17
N ILE A 156 7.47 -1.41 22.75
CA ILE A 156 6.53 -2.47 22.35
C ILE A 156 6.87 -3.77 23.08
N ASN A 157 5.84 -4.45 23.58
CA ASN A 157 5.98 -5.78 24.19
C ASN A 157 5.69 -6.87 23.14
N LEU A 158 6.68 -7.67 22.82
CA LEU A 158 6.56 -8.80 21.91
C LEU A 158 6.94 -10.08 22.69
N ASP A 159 5.93 -10.92 22.96
CA ASP A 159 6.08 -12.20 23.62
C ASP A 159 6.86 -12.13 24.96
N GLY A 160 6.54 -11.11 25.74
CA GLY A 160 7.14 -10.86 27.07
C GLY A 160 8.47 -10.11 27.05
N LYS A 161 8.99 -9.78 25.87
CA LYS A 161 10.19 -8.94 25.72
C LYS A 161 9.81 -7.52 25.31
N ILE A 162 10.42 -6.54 25.96
CA ILE A 162 10.22 -5.12 25.70
C ILE A 162 11.32 -4.62 24.76
N TYR A 163 10.90 -3.95 23.69
CA TYR A 163 11.80 -3.34 22.72
C TYR A 163 11.50 -1.84 22.61
N GLU A 164 12.55 -1.02 22.51
CA GLU A 164 12.41 0.41 22.21
C GLU A 164 11.99 0.61 20.75
N LEU A 165 11.03 1.50 20.54
CA LEU A 165 10.61 1.92 19.20
C LEU A 165 11.48 3.08 18.73
N SER A 166 12.08 2.96 17.56
CA SER A 166 12.82 4.06 16.92
C SER A 166 11.90 5.20 16.44
N ASP A 167 10.60 4.95 16.36
CA ASP A 167 9.55 5.92 16.04
C ASP A 167 8.27 5.50 16.77
N SER A 168 7.78 6.33 17.67
CA SER A 168 6.53 6.16 18.43
C SER A 168 5.52 7.29 18.17
N ASN A 169 5.80 8.18 17.21
CA ASN A 169 4.92 9.27 16.85
C ASN A 169 3.79 8.80 15.92
N PHE A 170 2.72 8.27 16.49
CA PHE A 170 1.52 7.82 15.78
C PHE A 170 0.28 8.60 16.22
N PRO A 171 0.15 9.90 15.84
CA PRO A 171 -0.87 10.81 16.36
C PRO A 171 -2.31 10.38 16.06
N THR A 172 -2.52 9.52 15.09
CA THR A 172 -3.85 9.02 14.72
C THR A 172 -4.23 7.71 15.43
N VAL A 173 -3.35 7.15 16.28
CA VAL A 173 -3.61 5.93 17.02
C VAL A 173 -4.12 6.26 18.42
N ASP A 174 -5.38 5.94 18.71
CA ASP A 174 -5.92 5.99 20.07
C ASP A 174 -5.48 4.73 20.84
N PRO A 175 -4.72 4.85 21.95
CA PRO A 175 -4.31 3.68 22.74
C PRO A 175 -5.47 2.83 23.25
N LYS A 176 -6.67 3.41 23.44
CA LYS A 176 -7.85 2.68 23.88
C LYS A 176 -8.52 1.89 22.76
N ASN A 177 -8.44 2.41 21.53
CA ASN A 177 -9.03 1.82 20.33
C ASN A 177 -8.03 1.85 19.16
N PRO A 178 -6.88 1.14 19.27
CA PRO A 178 -5.74 1.35 18.37
C PRO A 178 -6.00 0.97 16.91
N TYR A 179 -7.05 0.22 16.65
CA TYR A 179 -7.42 -0.25 15.30
C TYR A 179 -8.62 0.49 14.70
N GLU A 180 -9.17 1.46 15.42
CA GLU A 180 -10.22 2.30 14.86
C GLU A 180 -9.62 3.40 13.97
N LEU A 181 -10.19 3.57 12.76
CA LEU A 181 -9.84 4.67 11.88
C LEU A 181 -10.43 5.96 12.45
N THR A 182 -9.66 7.06 12.44
CA THR A 182 -10.20 8.39 12.72
C THR A 182 -11.22 8.81 11.67
N LYS A 183 -11.92 9.90 11.91
CA LYS A 183 -12.88 10.41 10.93
C LYS A 183 -12.19 10.79 9.62
N GLU A 184 -11.06 11.45 9.72
CA GLU A 184 -10.22 11.86 8.59
C GLU A 184 -9.68 10.66 7.83
N GLU A 185 -9.18 9.64 8.53
CA GLU A 185 -8.72 8.39 7.90
C GLU A 185 -9.85 7.66 7.17
N LYS A 186 -11.07 7.62 7.75
CA LYS A 186 -12.26 7.03 7.10
C LYS A 186 -12.58 7.76 5.78
N GLU A 187 -12.50 9.09 5.78
CA GLU A 187 -12.74 9.91 4.58
C GLU A 187 -11.68 9.67 3.50
N ILE A 188 -10.40 9.60 3.89
CA ILE A 188 -9.30 9.31 2.96
C ILE A 188 -9.46 7.93 2.34
N VAL A 189 -9.70 6.91 3.16
CA VAL A 189 -9.94 5.54 2.70
C VAL A 189 -11.11 5.48 1.72
N TYR A 190 -12.18 6.23 1.97
CA TYR A 190 -13.31 6.33 1.06
C TYR A 190 -12.93 6.98 -0.28
N LYS A 191 -12.20 8.11 -0.26
CA LYS A 191 -11.75 8.80 -1.48
C LYS A 191 -10.78 7.94 -2.30
N LEU A 192 -9.83 7.27 -1.65
CA LEU A 192 -8.91 6.34 -2.30
C LEU A 192 -9.65 5.15 -2.91
N HIS A 193 -10.55 4.54 -2.15
CA HIS A 193 -11.39 3.44 -2.64
C HIS A 193 -12.13 3.85 -3.93
N ASN A 194 -12.81 5.00 -3.93
CA ASN A 194 -13.53 5.47 -5.10
C ASN A 194 -12.60 5.72 -6.29
N SER A 195 -11.41 6.26 -6.04
CA SER A 195 -10.41 6.48 -7.10
C SER A 195 -9.94 5.17 -7.74
N PHE A 196 -9.67 4.14 -6.93
CA PHE A 196 -9.28 2.82 -7.43
C PHE A 196 -10.39 2.15 -8.26
N ILE A 197 -11.62 2.10 -7.73
CA ILE A 197 -12.73 1.44 -8.42
C ILE A 197 -13.24 2.20 -9.65
N SER A 198 -12.93 3.48 -9.80
CA SER A 198 -13.27 4.27 -10.98
C SER A 198 -12.20 4.25 -12.08
N SER A 199 -11.00 3.72 -11.81
CA SER A 199 -9.93 3.63 -12.81
C SER A 199 -10.21 2.53 -13.83
N GLU A 200 -10.73 2.90 -14.99
CA GLU A 200 -11.05 1.95 -16.07
C GLU A 200 -9.79 1.24 -16.61
N LYS A 201 -8.65 1.95 -16.66
CA LYS A 201 -7.38 1.35 -17.10
C LYS A 201 -6.91 0.29 -16.12
N LEU A 202 -6.98 0.56 -14.80
CA LEU A 202 -6.63 -0.41 -13.77
C LEU A 202 -7.53 -1.64 -13.84
N LYS A 203 -8.85 -1.44 -13.91
CA LYS A 203 -9.81 -2.55 -14.06
C LYS A 203 -9.49 -3.42 -15.27
N ARG A 204 -9.27 -2.82 -16.44
CA ARG A 204 -8.96 -3.55 -17.66
C ARG A 204 -7.69 -4.40 -17.53
N HIS A 205 -6.64 -3.85 -16.92
CA HIS A 205 -5.39 -4.57 -16.67
C HIS A 205 -5.60 -5.73 -15.68
N MET A 206 -6.33 -5.51 -14.59
CA MET A 206 -6.58 -6.55 -13.59
C MET A 206 -7.51 -7.65 -14.12
N ILE A 207 -8.52 -7.33 -14.91
CA ILE A 207 -9.36 -8.33 -15.60
C ILE A 207 -8.51 -9.17 -16.55
N CYS A 208 -7.61 -8.53 -17.29
CA CYS A 208 -6.70 -9.23 -18.19
C CYS A 208 -5.76 -10.17 -17.42
N LEU A 209 -5.17 -9.69 -16.32
CA LEU A 209 -4.32 -10.45 -15.44
C LEU A 209 -5.07 -11.65 -14.85
N PHE A 210 -6.31 -11.43 -14.37
CA PHE A 210 -7.15 -12.45 -13.77
C PHE A 210 -7.57 -13.54 -14.77
N ARG A 211 -8.03 -13.16 -15.98
CA ARG A 211 -8.51 -14.11 -17.00
C ARG A 211 -7.43 -15.00 -17.60
N ASN A 212 -6.20 -14.54 -17.63
CA ASN A 212 -5.07 -15.23 -18.25
C ASN A 212 -4.05 -15.72 -17.19
N GLY A 213 -4.40 -15.59 -15.92
CA GLY A 213 -3.62 -16.13 -14.82
C GLY A 213 -3.93 -17.60 -14.62
N CYS A 214 -2.88 -18.40 -14.53
CA CYS A 214 -2.95 -19.77 -14.03
C CYS A 214 -2.48 -19.77 -12.57
N VAL A 215 -3.27 -20.41 -11.70
CA VAL A 215 -2.81 -20.77 -10.35
C VAL A 215 -2.28 -22.19 -10.46
N TYR A 216 -0.99 -22.38 -10.22
CA TYR A 216 -0.39 -23.69 -10.02
C TYR A 216 -0.20 -23.95 -8.54
#